data_a9e82f9d55811b78feaf743bbe27bf35
#
_entry.id   a9e82f9d55811b78feaf743bbe27bf35
#
_cell.length_a   1.000
_cell.length_b   1.000
_cell.length_c   1.000
_cell.angle_alpha   90.00
_cell.angle_beta   90.00
_cell.angle_gamma   90.00
#
_symmetry.space_group_name_H-M   'P 1'
#
loop_
_entity.id
_entity.type
_entity.pdbx_description
1 polymer ?
#
loop_
_entity_poly.entity_id
_entity_poly.type
_entity_poly.pdbx_seq_one_letter_code
_entity_poly.pdbx_strand_id
1 'polypeptide(L)'
;MDLTAAQWEKLKPLLAPKRRSDGRGRPWRDTQAVLNGVLWVLRTGAPWHDLPDRYPPYQTCHRRFQQWQRDGTLTQLLHALAED
;
A
#
# COMPACT_ATOMS: atom_id res chain seq x y z
N MET A 1 -3.13 11.89 -6.39
CA MET A 1 -3.76 10.67 -5.90
C MET A 1 -2.95 9.95 -4.85
N ASP A 2 -1.72 10.35 -4.68
CA ASP A 2 -0.88 9.73 -3.67
C ASP A 2 -1.33 10.15 -2.28
N LEU A 3 -0.90 9.36 -1.30
CA LEU A 3 -1.20 9.66 0.08
C LEU A 3 -0.53 10.95 0.51
N THR A 4 -1.23 11.72 1.32
CA THR A 4 -0.58 12.85 1.99
C THR A 4 0.26 12.33 3.14
N ALA A 5 1.13 13.18 3.66
CA ALA A 5 1.95 12.78 4.79
C ALA A 5 1.08 12.40 5.99
N ALA A 6 0.02 13.16 6.21
CA ALA A 6 -0.87 12.88 7.34
C ALA A 6 -1.55 11.53 7.17
N GLN A 7 -2.01 11.23 5.97
CA GLN A 7 -2.63 9.95 5.71
C GLN A 7 -1.64 8.80 5.91
N TRP A 8 -0.42 9.00 5.43
CA TRP A 8 0.59 7.97 5.56
C TRP A 8 0.89 7.68 7.03
N GLU A 9 1.02 8.72 7.84
CA GLU A 9 1.26 8.53 9.26
C GLU A 9 0.14 7.76 9.93
N LYS A 10 -1.07 7.99 9.47
CA LYS A 10 -2.22 7.30 10.01
C LYS A 10 -2.22 5.82 9.66
N LEU A 11 -1.76 5.49 8.46
CA LEU A 11 -1.80 4.11 7.99
C LEU A 11 -0.57 3.30 8.40
N LYS A 12 0.52 3.96 8.72
CA LYS A 12 1.75 3.26 9.05
C LYS A 12 1.57 2.18 10.11
N PRO A 13 0.88 2.46 11.22
CA PRO A 13 0.72 1.42 12.23
C PRO A 13 0.00 0.18 11.73
N LEU A 14 -0.89 0.35 10.77
CA LEU A 14 -1.61 -0.78 10.23
C LEU A 14 -0.74 -1.66 9.36
N LEU A 15 0.34 -1.09 8.85
CA LEU A 15 1.25 -1.81 7.98
C LEU A 15 2.48 -2.32 8.70
N ALA A 16 2.58 -2.06 9.99
CA ALA A 16 3.73 -2.49 10.75
C ALA A 16 3.86 -4.01 10.70
N PRO A 17 5.08 -4.51 10.56
CA PRO A 17 5.27 -5.96 10.48
C PRO A 17 4.77 -6.65 11.73
N LYS A 18 4.07 -7.73 11.53
CA LYS A 18 3.62 -8.51 12.66
C LYS A 18 4.75 -9.23 13.30
N ARG A 19 5.68 -9.68 12.51
CA ARG A 19 6.81 -10.34 13.04
C ARG A 19 7.98 -9.45 12.81
N ARG A 20 8.94 -9.61 13.62
CA ARG A 20 10.07 -8.78 13.60
C ARG A 20 10.81 -8.89 12.31
N SER A 21 11.04 -7.81 11.74
CA SER A 21 11.87 -7.74 10.58
C SER A 21 13.31 -7.96 11.02
N ASP A 22 14.11 -8.44 10.14
CA ASP A 22 15.48 -8.68 10.47
C ASP A 22 16.34 -7.46 10.22
N GLY A 23 15.73 -6.33 10.03
CA GLY A 23 16.47 -5.10 9.93
C GLY A 23 17.04 -4.79 8.58
N ARG A 24 16.75 -5.61 7.61
CA ARG A 24 17.23 -5.37 6.28
C ARG A 24 16.29 -4.56 5.47
N GLY A 25 16.80 -3.80 4.58
CA GLY A 25 15.99 -3.05 3.66
C GLY A 25 15.39 -1.83 4.29
N ARG A 26 14.54 -1.18 3.55
CA ARG A 26 13.87 0.02 4.01
C ARG A 26 12.40 -0.16 3.78
N PRO A 27 11.79 -0.94 4.61
CA PRO A 27 10.43 -1.37 4.37
C PRO A 27 9.43 -0.23 4.26
N TRP A 28 9.65 0.85 5.00
CA TRP A 28 8.65 1.90 4.99
C TRP A 28 8.57 2.65 3.68
N ARG A 29 9.74 2.91 3.09
CA ARG A 29 9.77 3.62 1.83
C ARG A 29 9.09 2.81 0.73
N ASP A 30 9.47 1.53 0.63
CA ASP A 30 8.90 0.69 -0.39
C ASP A 30 7.42 0.45 -0.14
N THR A 31 7.05 0.30 1.12
CA THR A 31 5.65 0.05 1.46
C THR A 31 4.78 1.23 1.08
N GLN A 32 5.24 2.44 1.34
CA GLN A 32 4.48 3.61 0.96
C GLN A 32 4.28 3.69 -0.55
N ALA A 33 5.34 3.45 -1.31
CA ALA A 33 5.25 3.49 -2.75
C ALA A 33 4.31 2.43 -3.28
N VAL A 34 4.39 1.23 -2.72
CA VAL A 34 3.51 0.15 -3.13
C VAL A 34 2.06 0.50 -2.81
N LEU A 35 1.83 1.05 -1.62
CA LEU A 35 0.48 1.41 -1.23
C LEU A 35 -0.09 2.49 -2.16
N ASN A 36 0.72 3.48 -2.51
CA ASN A 36 0.27 4.50 -3.45
C ASN A 36 -0.14 3.87 -4.78
N GLY A 37 0.63 2.90 -5.26
CA GLY A 37 0.29 2.21 -6.49
C GLY A 37 -1.01 1.43 -6.37
N VAL A 38 -1.18 0.72 -5.27
CA VAL A 38 -2.40 -0.04 -5.03
C VAL A 38 -3.60 0.91 -5.02
N LEU A 39 -3.48 2.03 -4.32
CA LEU A 39 -4.58 2.98 -4.24
C LEU A 39 -4.89 3.60 -5.59
N TRP A 40 -3.86 3.84 -6.40
CA TRP A 40 -4.08 4.38 -7.74
C TRP A 40 -4.98 3.44 -8.55
N VAL A 41 -4.68 2.14 -8.51
CA VAL A 41 -5.48 1.17 -9.24
C VAL A 41 -6.90 1.12 -8.68
N LEU A 42 -7.04 1.14 -7.37
CA LEU A 42 -8.37 1.06 -6.75
C LEU A 42 -9.21 2.30 -7.05
N ARG A 43 -8.58 3.45 -7.10
CA ARG A 43 -9.33 4.69 -7.32
C ARG A 43 -9.68 4.92 -8.78
N THR A 44 -8.81 4.50 -9.68
CA THR A 44 -9.04 4.70 -11.10
C THR A 44 -9.83 3.58 -11.74
N GLY A 45 -9.79 2.39 -11.13
CA GLY A 45 -10.42 1.23 -11.73
C GLY A 45 -9.63 0.66 -12.90
N ALA A 46 -8.40 1.11 -13.09
CA ALA A 46 -7.59 0.66 -14.21
C ALA A 46 -7.04 -0.74 -13.98
N PRO A 47 -6.71 -1.45 -15.04
CA PRO A 47 -6.03 -2.74 -14.88
C PRO A 47 -4.66 -2.54 -14.25
N TRP A 48 -4.18 -3.59 -13.58
CA TRP A 48 -2.89 -3.49 -12.92
C TRP A 48 -1.76 -3.12 -13.87
N HIS A 49 -1.77 -3.66 -15.08
CA HIS A 49 -0.67 -3.40 -16.01
C HIS A 49 -0.66 -1.95 -16.52
N ASP A 50 -1.69 -1.18 -16.22
CA ASP A 50 -1.71 0.24 -16.58
C ASP A 50 -1.06 1.12 -15.54
N LEU A 51 -0.60 0.55 -14.43
CA LEU A 51 0.02 1.32 -13.37
C LEU A 51 1.20 2.12 -13.91
N PRO A 52 1.23 3.44 -13.66
CA PRO A 52 2.33 4.28 -14.18
C PRO A 52 3.68 3.86 -13.62
N ASP A 53 4.71 4.17 -14.38
CA ASP A 53 6.07 3.79 -14.03
C ASP A 53 6.59 4.46 -12.77
N ARG A 54 5.97 5.54 -12.34
CA ARG A 54 6.43 6.23 -11.13
C ARG A 54 6.18 5.43 -9.88
N TYR A 55 5.34 4.40 -9.98
CA TYR A 55 5.10 3.48 -8.88
C TYR A 55 5.97 2.24 -9.08
N PRO A 56 6.10 1.40 -8.05
CA PRO A 56 6.81 0.14 -8.24
C PRO A 56 6.13 -0.71 -9.32
N PRO A 57 6.83 -1.71 -9.84
CA PRO A 57 6.23 -2.56 -10.88
C PRO A 57 4.89 -3.10 -10.45
N TYR A 58 3.96 -3.18 -11.39
CA TYR A 58 2.61 -3.58 -11.03
C TYR A 58 2.56 -4.98 -10.42
N GLN A 59 3.48 -5.85 -10.83
CA GLN A 59 3.51 -7.18 -10.25
C GLN A 59 3.77 -7.12 -8.75
N THR A 60 4.66 -6.24 -8.34
CA THR A 60 4.95 -6.06 -6.92
C THR A 60 3.74 -5.52 -6.18
N CYS A 61 3.10 -4.51 -6.73
CA CYS A 61 1.93 -3.91 -6.10
C CYS A 61 0.78 -4.90 -6.02
N HIS A 62 0.58 -5.67 -7.09
CA HIS A 62 -0.50 -6.65 -7.11
C HIS A 62 -0.29 -7.75 -6.07
N ARG A 63 0.96 -8.19 -5.93
CA ARG A 63 1.26 -9.21 -4.93
C ARG A 63 0.98 -8.72 -3.52
N ARG A 64 1.37 -7.50 -3.22
CA ARG A 64 1.10 -6.93 -1.91
C ARG A 64 -0.39 -6.70 -1.70
N PHE A 65 -1.09 -6.29 -2.74
CA PHE A 65 -2.52 -6.13 -2.66
C PHE A 65 -3.19 -7.45 -2.27
N GLN A 66 -2.79 -8.54 -2.91
CA GLN A 66 -3.35 -9.85 -2.60
C GLN A 66 -3.02 -10.26 -1.17
N GLN A 67 -1.80 -9.97 -0.73
CA GLN A 67 -1.40 -10.30 0.62
C GLN A 67 -2.23 -9.53 1.64
N TRP A 68 -2.40 -8.23 1.42
CA TRP A 68 -3.18 -7.40 2.32
C TRP A 68 -4.65 -7.79 2.33
N GLN A 69 -5.17 -8.22 1.20
CA GLN A 69 -6.53 -8.73 1.13
C GLN A 69 -6.69 -9.98 1.98
N ARG A 70 -5.70 -10.84 1.90
CA ARG A 70 -5.77 -12.12 2.57
C ARG A 70 -5.69 -11.98 4.08
N ASP A 71 -4.86 -11.08 4.56
CA ASP A 71 -4.69 -10.94 6.00
C ASP A 71 -5.55 -9.86 6.62
N GLY A 72 -6.43 -9.24 5.85
CA GLY A 72 -7.35 -8.25 6.37
C GLY A 72 -6.80 -6.84 6.46
N THR A 73 -5.54 -6.65 6.15
CA THR A 73 -4.92 -5.34 6.24
C THR A 73 -5.57 -4.34 5.29
N LEU A 74 -5.89 -4.78 4.07
CA LEU A 74 -6.45 -3.88 3.08
C LEU A 74 -7.76 -3.27 3.58
N THR A 75 -8.61 -4.08 4.19
CA THR A 75 -9.86 -3.59 4.74
C THR A 75 -9.62 -2.50 5.76
N GLN A 76 -8.63 -2.70 6.62
CA GLN A 76 -8.30 -1.71 7.63
C GLN A 76 -7.78 -0.43 7.01
N LEU A 77 -6.96 -0.56 5.97
CA LEU A 77 -6.41 0.61 5.30
C LEU A 77 -7.52 1.45 4.67
N LEU A 78 -8.43 0.80 3.97
CA LEU A 78 -9.51 1.51 3.31
C LEU A 78 -10.45 2.16 4.30
N HIS A 79 -10.68 1.48 5.42
CA HIS A 79 -11.52 2.01 6.47
C HIS A 79 -10.91 3.28 7.06
N ALA A 80 -9.62 3.23 7.33
CA ALA A 80 -8.93 4.38 7.90
C ALA A 80 -8.97 5.58 6.93
N LEU A 81 -8.80 5.31 5.65
CA LEU A 81 -8.86 6.39 4.66
C LEU A 81 -10.25 6.97 4.53
N ALA A 82 -11.27 6.14 4.67
CA ALA A 82 -12.63 6.61 4.57
C ALA A 82 -13.02 7.53 5.71
N GLU A 83 -12.34 7.40 6.84
CA GLU A 83 -12.63 8.24 8.00
C GLU A 83 -11.96 9.59 7.92
N ASP A 84 -11.10 9.78 6.96
CA ASP A 84 -10.48 11.07 6.76
C ASP A 84 -11.48 12.08 6.18
#